data_2bf130f7e065847961c0faaee0df7ec5
#
_entry.id   2bf130f7e065847961c0faaee0df7ec5
#
_cell.length_a   1.000
_cell.length_b   1.000
_cell.length_c   1.000
_cell.angle_alpha   90.00
_cell.angle_beta   90.00
_cell.angle_gamma   90.00
#
_symmetry.space_group_name_H-M   'P 1'
#
loop_
_entity.id
_entity.type
_entity.pdbx_description
1 polymer ?
#
loop_
_entity_poly.entity_id
_entity_poly.type
_entity_poly.pdbx_seq_one_letter_code
_entity_poly.pdbx_strand_id
1 'polypeptide(L)'
;MKKFLYALALVAFIGCTPASEDPGTPTPDPTPTPTPGEPVQNLQKYANDDEIKIMSFNVRLKTNETEMYNNWDFRKDACIELIKDHKPTIIGFQEAKYTDQWLYLKEKLADNYEGWGLNRDTGEESGSGEVMGILYDKEKVRKLEGGTFWLSETPDVCSKGWGAGNYRTATWGVFEHIPTGKKFFYINTHLDHKVEEAKIGGMKLIVERFKAYNTEGLPQFLTGDLNVLSNHKALDVLKGYMDNTREVAPSDKTDFDPTYNGYKPEGSSIIDHIYCTTGMQVVEYHTVDEKYGSSEYVSDHYPVYAIVKMP
;
A
#
# COMPACT_ATOMS: atom_id res chain seq x y z
N MET A 1 -45.04 -61.19 -9.30
CA MET A 1 -45.10 -61.15 -7.82
C MET A 1 -43.82 -61.73 -7.28
N LYS A 2 -42.84 -60.89 -6.90
CA LYS A 2 -41.64 -61.34 -6.17
C LYS A 2 -41.49 -60.42 -4.97
N LYS A 3 -41.59 -61.02 -3.77
CA LYS A 3 -41.43 -60.34 -2.48
C LYS A 3 -39.94 -60.16 -2.21
N PHE A 4 -39.49 -58.95 -1.86
CA PHE A 4 -38.18 -58.75 -1.29
C PHE A 4 -38.26 -58.69 0.23
N LEU A 5 -37.49 -59.52 0.89
CA LEU A 5 -37.24 -59.55 2.34
C LEU A 5 -36.19 -58.48 2.66
N TYR A 6 -36.46 -57.65 3.65
CA TYR A 6 -35.44 -56.77 4.27
C TYR A 6 -34.82 -57.52 5.45
N ALA A 7 -33.51 -57.69 5.42
CA ALA A 7 -32.75 -58.22 6.56
C ALA A 7 -32.25 -57.00 7.38
N LEU A 8 -32.62 -57.00 8.68
CA LEU A 8 -32.16 -55.99 9.65
C LEU A 8 -30.80 -56.47 10.21
N ALA A 9 -29.73 -55.75 10.01
CA ALA A 9 -28.44 -55.98 10.64
C ALA A 9 -28.35 -55.12 11.93
N LEU A 10 -28.24 -55.78 13.05
CA LEU A 10 -28.00 -55.21 14.37
C LEU A 10 -26.49 -54.91 14.49
N VAL A 11 -26.10 -53.64 14.61
CA VAL A 11 -24.71 -53.23 14.92
C VAL A 11 -24.62 -52.99 16.42
N ALA A 12 -23.82 -53.78 17.09
CA ALA A 12 -23.50 -53.61 18.51
C ALA A 12 -22.49 -52.46 18.69
N PHE A 13 -22.86 -51.45 19.47
CA PHE A 13 -21.95 -50.40 19.91
C PHE A 13 -21.08 -50.92 21.06
N ILE A 14 -19.78 -51.03 20.80
CA ILE A 14 -18.77 -51.21 21.86
C ILE A 14 -18.41 -49.79 22.34
N GLY A 15 -18.72 -49.48 23.60
CA GLY A 15 -18.39 -48.23 24.24
C GLY A 15 -16.89 -48.09 24.46
N CYS A 16 -16.29 -47.07 23.86
CA CYS A 16 -14.97 -46.56 24.27
C CYS A 16 -15.16 -45.49 25.36
N THR A 17 -14.55 -45.67 26.49
CA THR A 17 -14.39 -44.68 27.55
C THR A 17 -13.55 -43.51 27.04
N PRO A 18 -13.95 -42.23 27.25
CA PRO A 18 -13.13 -41.12 26.87
C PRO A 18 -11.88 -41.00 27.76
N ALA A 19 -10.73 -40.83 27.11
CA ALA A 19 -9.49 -40.45 27.77
C ALA A 19 -9.63 -39.05 28.42
N SER A 20 -8.99 -38.91 29.58
CA SER A 20 -8.93 -37.66 30.36
C SER A 20 -8.45 -36.50 29.48
N GLU A 21 -9.24 -35.44 29.38
CA GLU A 21 -8.84 -34.15 28.77
C GLU A 21 -7.72 -33.54 29.61
N ASP A 22 -6.59 -33.30 28.96
CA ASP A 22 -5.51 -32.44 29.44
C ASP A 22 -6.07 -31.00 29.47
N PRO A 23 -5.87 -30.18 30.54
CA PRO A 23 -6.34 -28.81 30.59
C PRO A 23 -5.51 -27.98 29.58
N GLY A 24 -6.06 -27.87 28.35
CA GLY A 24 -5.46 -27.14 27.25
C GLY A 24 -5.12 -25.71 27.62
N THR A 25 -3.93 -25.28 27.22
CA THR A 25 -3.50 -23.89 27.19
C THR A 25 -4.63 -23.04 26.62
N PRO A 26 -5.03 -21.93 27.26
CA PRO A 26 -6.09 -21.07 26.74
C PRO A 26 -5.66 -20.54 25.36
N THR A 27 -6.44 -20.86 24.34
CA THR A 27 -6.33 -20.19 23.03
C THR A 27 -6.56 -18.71 23.28
N PRO A 28 -5.68 -17.81 22.79
CA PRO A 28 -5.94 -16.39 22.88
C PRO A 28 -7.29 -16.10 22.21
N ASP A 29 -8.11 -15.32 22.89
CA ASP A 29 -9.39 -14.82 22.40
C ASP A 29 -9.13 -14.16 21.02
N PRO A 30 -9.92 -14.42 19.98
CA PRO A 30 -9.73 -13.75 18.70
C PRO A 30 -9.85 -12.24 18.94
N THR A 31 -8.81 -11.52 18.60
CA THR A 31 -8.81 -10.04 18.63
C THR A 31 -10.06 -9.57 17.86
N PRO A 32 -10.90 -8.72 18.45
CA PRO A 32 -12.11 -8.26 17.78
C PRO A 32 -11.71 -7.58 16.46
N THR A 33 -12.31 -8.04 15.37
CA THR A 33 -12.16 -7.37 14.05
C THR A 33 -12.81 -6.00 14.17
N PRO A 34 -12.11 -4.89 13.86
CA PRO A 34 -12.70 -3.56 13.90
C PRO A 34 -13.94 -3.48 13.01
N THR A 35 -14.97 -2.81 13.51
CA THR A 35 -16.19 -2.56 12.74
C THR A 35 -15.90 -1.40 11.78
N PRO A 36 -16.12 -1.56 10.47
CA PRO A 36 -15.97 -0.45 9.52
C PRO A 36 -16.77 0.78 9.96
N GLY A 37 -16.15 1.95 9.94
CA GLY A 37 -16.80 3.24 10.25
C GLY A 37 -16.73 3.70 11.70
N GLU A 38 -16.06 2.98 12.62
CA GLU A 38 -15.74 3.58 13.94
C GLU A 38 -14.47 4.44 13.81
N PRO A 39 -14.51 5.72 14.27
CA PRO A 39 -13.35 6.59 14.16
C PRO A 39 -12.19 6.05 15.02
N VAL A 40 -11.02 5.92 14.41
CA VAL A 40 -9.80 5.57 15.13
C VAL A 40 -9.47 6.66 16.13
N GLN A 41 -9.29 6.28 17.39
CA GLN A 41 -9.09 7.24 18.48
C GLN A 41 -7.60 7.45 18.78
N ASN A 42 -7.25 8.69 19.12
CA ASN A 42 -5.89 9.05 19.58
C ASN A 42 -4.79 8.70 18.55
N LEU A 43 -5.01 9.06 17.30
CA LEU A 43 -3.99 8.91 16.25
C LEU A 43 -2.74 9.74 16.58
N GLN A 44 -1.58 9.16 16.30
CA GLN A 44 -0.31 9.84 16.42
C GLN A 44 -0.11 10.76 15.20
N LYS A 45 -0.05 12.07 15.44
CA LYS A 45 0.07 13.02 14.32
C LYS A 45 1.42 12.87 13.57
N TYR A 46 2.51 12.65 14.30
CA TYR A 46 3.86 12.55 13.73
C TYR A 46 4.58 11.31 14.26
N ALA A 47 5.47 10.74 13.45
CA ALA A 47 6.36 9.66 13.87
C ALA A 47 7.39 10.15 14.90
N ASN A 48 7.69 9.32 15.89
CA ASN A 48 8.79 9.53 16.84
C ASN A 48 10.15 9.31 16.14
N ASP A 49 11.25 9.61 16.82
CA ASP A 49 12.60 9.49 16.23
C ASP A 49 13.03 8.02 15.96
N ASP A 50 12.36 7.04 16.54
CA ASP A 50 12.57 5.61 16.26
C ASP A 50 11.51 5.01 15.32
N GLU A 51 10.70 5.85 14.68
CA GLU A 51 9.59 5.46 13.83
C GLU A 51 9.69 6.11 12.44
N ILE A 52 9.05 5.48 11.47
CA ILE A 52 8.88 6.01 10.12
C ILE A 52 7.39 6.11 9.78
N LYS A 53 6.94 7.28 9.33
CA LYS A 53 5.58 7.49 8.79
C LYS A 53 5.62 7.36 7.28
N ILE A 54 5.02 6.32 6.76
CA ILE A 54 5.00 5.98 5.34
C ILE A 54 3.62 6.31 4.79
N MET A 55 3.55 7.01 3.67
CA MET A 55 2.29 7.36 3.01
C MET A 55 2.24 6.79 1.59
N SER A 56 1.09 6.29 1.18
CA SER A 56 0.75 6.00 -0.22
C SER A 56 -0.32 6.97 -0.68
N PHE A 57 -0.12 7.63 -1.82
CA PHE A 57 -1.03 8.66 -2.31
C PHE A 57 -1.21 8.59 -3.83
N ASN A 58 -2.29 7.97 -4.28
CA ASN A 58 -2.77 8.15 -5.64
C ASN A 58 -3.40 9.53 -5.77
N VAL A 59 -2.76 10.44 -6.50
CA VAL A 59 -3.19 11.84 -6.62
C VAL A 59 -4.25 12.06 -7.70
N ARG A 60 -4.71 11.03 -8.35
CA ARG A 60 -5.56 11.09 -9.55
C ARG A 60 -4.93 11.92 -10.66
N LEU A 61 -4.66 11.32 -11.80
CA LEU A 61 -4.03 11.99 -12.94
C LEU A 61 -4.83 13.22 -13.37
N LYS A 62 -4.12 14.26 -13.80
CA LYS A 62 -4.74 15.46 -14.36
C LYS A 62 -5.49 15.10 -15.63
N THR A 63 -6.80 15.20 -15.57
CA THR A 63 -7.74 15.04 -16.68
C THR A 63 -8.88 16.05 -16.51
N ASN A 64 -9.74 16.16 -17.50
CA ASN A 64 -10.95 16.98 -17.39
C ASN A 64 -12.03 16.16 -16.69
N GLU A 65 -12.25 16.42 -15.42
CA GLU A 65 -13.33 15.82 -14.65
C GLU A 65 -14.66 16.53 -14.93
N THR A 66 -15.76 15.79 -14.80
CA THR A 66 -17.12 16.35 -15.00
C THR A 66 -17.40 17.47 -14.00
N GLU A 67 -17.05 17.25 -12.74
CA GLU A 67 -17.19 18.25 -11.69
C GLU A 67 -15.91 19.08 -11.59
N MET A 68 -16.03 20.39 -11.69
CA MET A 68 -14.86 21.30 -11.66
C MET A 68 -13.99 21.13 -10.41
N TYR A 69 -14.61 20.83 -9.27
CA TYR A 69 -13.91 20.67 -7.98
C TYR A 69 -13.02 19.44 -7.95
N ASN A 70 -13.26 18.46 -8.82
CA ASN A 70 -12.47 17.25 -8.94
C ASN A 70 -11.25 17.41 -9.86
N ASN A 71 -11.15 18.53 -10.59
CA ASN A 71 -9.98 18.81 -11.43
C ASN A 71 -8.73 19.05 -10.59
N TRP A 72 -7.58 18.61 -11.10
CA TRP A 72 -6.28 18.82 -10.45
C TRP A 72 -6.01 20.25 -10.06
N ASP A 73 -6.27 21.19 -10.95
CA ASP A 73 -5.99 22.61 -10.71
C ASP A 73 -6.79 23.19 -9.53
N PHE A 74 -7.88 22.55 -9.14
CA PHE A 74 -8.64 22.89 -7.94
C PHE A 74 -8.11 22.16 -6.68
N ARG A 75 -7.71 20.88 -6.80
CA ARG A 75 -7.30 20.01 -5.67
C ARG A 75 -5.84 20.16 -5.26
N LYS A 76 -4.97 20.63 -6.15
CA LYS A 76 -3.50 20.57 -6.00
C LYS A 76 -2.97 21.18 -4.70
N ASP A 77 -3.54 22.34 -4.28
CA ASP A 77 -3.10 23.02 -3.05
C ASP A 77 -3.57 22.24 -1.81
N ALA A 78 -4.75 21.63 -1.84
CA ALA A 78 -5.24 20.77 -0.78
C ALA A 78 -4.35 19.52 -0.60
N CYS A 79 -3.82 18.94 -1.70
CA CYS A 79 -2.82 17.87 -1.61
C CYS A 79 -1.55 18.33 -0.88
N ILE A 80 -1.08 19.56 -1.14
CA ILE A 80 0.09 20.11 -0.45
C ILE A 80 -0.18 20.37 1.03
N GLU A 81 -1.36 20.92 1.37
CA GLU A 81 -1.78 21.15 2.75
C GLU A 81 -1.83 19.85 3.55
N LEU A 82 -2.44 18.80 2.98
CA LEU A 82 -2.49 17.47 3.57
C LEU A 82 -1.08 16.93 3.89
N ILE A 83 -0.17 16.98 2.93
CA ILE A 83 1.21 16.47 3.11
C ILE A 83 1.93 17.28 4.19
N LYS A 84 1.78 18.61 4.19
CA LYS A 84 2.39 19.48 5.20
C LYS A 84 1.80 19.28 6.60
N ASP A 85 0.53 18.90 6.69
CA ASP A 85 -0.12 18.62 7.97
C ASP A 85 0.31 17.25 8.53
N HIS A 86 0.28 16.20 7.73
CA HIS A 86 0.62 14.84 8.16
C HIS A 86 2.12 14.60 8.30
N LYS A 87 2.97 15.34 7.60
CA LYS A 87 4.44 15.23 7.60
C LYS A 87 4.95 13.80 7.49
N PRO A 88 4.55 13.04 6.45
CA PRO A 88 5.05 11.70 6.24
C PRO A 88 6.58 11.73 6.03
N THR A 89 7.26 10.73 6.59
CA THR A 89 8.71 10.57 6.44
C THR A 89 9.08 10.20 5.00
N ILE A 90 8.22 9.40 4.36
CA ILE A 90 8.37 8.98 2.95
C ILE A 90 7.00 8.78 2.32
N ILE A 91 6.86 9.17 1.05
CA ILE A 91 5.61 9.13 0.29
C ILE A 91 5.82 8.44 -1.04
N GLY A 92 4.97 7.46 -1.36
CA GLY A 92 4.83 6.91 -2.70
C GLY A 92 3.62 7.51 -3.41
N PHE A 93 3.85 8.11 -4.58
CA PHE A 93 2.78 8.69 -5.40
C PHE A 93 2.42 7.79 -6.56
N GLN A 94 1.13 7.76 -6.91
CA GLN A 94 0.61 7.15 -8.11
C GLN A 94 -0.19 8.17 -8.91
N GLU A 95 -0.28 7.98 -10.23
CA GLU A 95 -0.99 8.82 -11.19
C GLU A 95 -0.48 10.26 -11.34
N ALA A 96 0.63 10.61 -10.74
CA ALA A 96 1.19 11.96 -10.90
C ALA A 96 1.76 12.14 -12.32
N LYS A 97 1.09 12.90 -13.19
CA LYS A 97 1.64 13.30 -14.50
C LYS A 97 2.91 14.10 -14.32
N TYR A 98 3.96 13.75 -15.07
CA TYR A 98 5.30 14.30 -14.85
C TYR A 98 5.32 15.82 -14.85
N THR A 99 4.90 16.45 -15.94
CA THR A 99 4.99 17.89 -16.12
C THR A 99 3.98 18.68 -15.27
N ASP A 100 2.74 18.17 -15.17
CA ASP A 100 1.63 18.91 -14.57
C ASP A 100 1.53 18.73 -13.05
N GLN A 101 1.84 17.53 -12.53
CA GLN A 101 1.57 17.16 -11.15
C GLN A 101 2.84 16.85 -10.37
N TRP A 102 3.72 16.00 -10.91
CA TRP A 102 4.95 15.60 -10.24
C TRP A 102 5.90 16.80 -10.00
N LEU A 103 6.13 17.62 -11.02
CA LEU A 103 6.96 18.82 -10.86
C LEU A 103 6.34 19.83 -9.89
N TYR A 104 5.01 19.97 -9.90
CA TYR A 104 4.30 20.84 -8.95
C TYR A 104 4.47 20.35 -7.51
N LEU A 105 4.26 19.05 -7.26
CA LEU A 105 4.45 18.45 -5.93
C LEU A 105 5.89 18.65 -5.43
N LYS A 106 6.88 18.38 -6.28
CA LYS A 106 8.30 18.60 -5.95
C LYS A 106 8.60 20.06 -5.64
N GLU A 107 8.12 20.99 -6.44
CA GLU A 107 8.33 22.43 -6.23
C GLU A 107 7.73 22.92 -4.91
N LYS A 108 6.45 22.58 -4.65
CA LYS A 108 5.72 23.07 -3.48
C LYS A 108 6.15 22.44 -2.14
N LEU A 109 6.83 21.31 -2.21
CA LEU A 109 7.34 20.58 -1.05
C LEU A 109 8.86 20.64 -0.91
N ALA A 110 9.56 21.36 -1.78
CA ALA A 110 11.04 21.41 -1.87
C ALA A 110 11.73 21.88 -0.58
N ASP A 111 11.06 22.64 0.28
CA ASP A 111 11.62 23.08 1.56
C ASP A 111 11.97 21.92 2.47
N ASN A 112 11.13 20.88 2.51
CA ASN A 112 11.28 19.74 3.39
C ASN A 112 11.55 18.41 2.66
N TYR A 113 11.14 18.28 1.41
CA TYR A 113 11.16 17.01 0.68
C TYR A 113 12.09 17.06 -0.53
N GLU A 114 12.72 15.92 -0.75
CA GLU A 114 13.40 15.57 -1.99
C GLU A 114 12.80 14.30 -2.58
N GLY A 115 13.03 14.06 -3.89
CA GLY A 115 12.55 12.82 -4.48
C GLY A 115 12.79 12.73 -5.98
N TRP A 116 12.46 11.55 -6.51
CA TRP A 116 12.63 11.23 -7.92
C TRP A 116 11.52 10.31 -8.41
N GLY A 117 11.45 10.16 -9.70
CA GLY A 117 10.59 9.25 -10.42
C GLY A 117 10.70 9.51 -11.90
N LEU A 118 10.58 8.47 -12.70
CA LEU A 118 10.64 8.55 -14.15
C LEU A 118 9.24 8.49 -14.75
N ASN A 119 9.05 9.16 -15.85
CA ASN A 119 7.86 9.00 -16.70
C ASN A 119 7.78 7.54 -17.17
N ARG A 120 6.70 6.85 -16.79
CA ARG A 120 6.53 5.41 -17.07
C ARG A 120 6.47 5.08 -18.57
N ASP A 121 6.07 6.06 -19.42
CA ASP A 121 5.88 5.85 -20.85
C ASP A 121 7.17 6.01 -21.65
N THR A 122 8.19 6.68 -21.09
CA THR A 122 9.44 7.00 -21.78
C THR A 122 10.69 6.59 -21.02
N GLY A 123 10.64 6.52 -19.69
CA GLY A 123 11.82 6.32 -18.84
C GLY A 123 12.64 7.58 -18.63
N GLU A 124 12.10 8.74 -18.96
CA GLU A 124 12.79 10.03 -18.86
C GLU A 124 12.20 10.91 -17.74
N GLU A 125 12.98 11.87 -17.30
CA GLU A 125 12.54 12.93 -16.38
C GLU A 125 11.84 14.07 -17.13
N SER A 126 10.91 13.73 -18.01
CA SER A 126 10.20 14.67 -18.88
C SER A 126 8.89 14.10 -19.43
N GLY A 127 8.10 14.94 -20.08
CA GLY A 127 6.89 14.54 -20.81
C GLY A 127 5.64 14.53 -19.95
N SER A 128 4.56 13.93 -20.47
CA SER A 128 3.21 13.99 -19.87
C SER A 128 2.74 12.66 -19.27
N GLY A 129 3.56 11.61 -19.32
CA GLY A 129 3.21 10.32 -18.72
C GLY A 129 3.22 10.36 -17.20
N GLU A 130 2.66 9.34 -16.58
CA GLU A 130 2.58 9.25 -15.13
C GLU A 130 3.91 8.79 -14.50
N VAL A 131 4.10 9.20 -13.25
CA VAL A 131 5.27 8.89 -12.43
C VAL A 131 4.83 8.12 -11.18
N MET A 132 5.51 7.01 -10.90
CA MET A 132 5.45 6.35 -9.59
C MET A 132 6.51 7.01 -8.71
N GLY A 133 6.27 8.27 -8.31
CA GLY A 133 7.24 9.09 -7.63
C GLY A 133 7.44 8.69 -6.17
N ILE A 134 8.63 8.98 -5.64
CA ILE A 134 8.92 8.89 -4.22
C ILE A 134 9.40 10.26 -3.75
N LEU A 135 8.75 10.83 -2.72
CA LEU A 135 9.26 11.96 -1.95
C LEU A 135 9.63 11.49 -0.54
N TYR A 136 10.70 12.04 0.01
CA TYR A 136 11.14 11.77 1.39
C TYR A 136 11.55 13.07 2.08
N ASP A 137 11.27 13.14 3.38
CA ASP A 137 11.71 14.23 4.24
C ASP A 137 13.24 14.19 4.38
N LYS A 138 13.93 15.19 3.81
CA LYS A 138 15.40 15.25 3.74
C LYS A 138 16.09 15.45 5.09
N GLU A 139 15.35 15.87 6.12
CA GLU A 139 15.86 15.96 7.49
C GLU A 139 15.76 14.63 8.24
N LYS A 140 14.84 13.76 7.82
CA LYS A 140 14.60 12.44 8.45
C LYS A 140 15.20 11.28 7.66
N VAL A 141 15.39 11.45 6.36
CA VAL A 141 15.80 10.36 5.46
C VAL A 141 16.86 10.83 4.48
N ARG A 142 17.86 9.99 4.26
CA ARG A 142 18.87 10.17 3.21
C ARG A 142 18.76 9.02 2.19
N LYS A 143 18.57 9.35 0.92
CA LYS A 143 18.65 8.37 -0.17
C LYS A 143 20.09 7.94 -0.40
N LEU A 144 20.32 6.62 -0.45
CA LEU A 144 21.63 6.02 -0.74
C LEU A 144 21.70 5.51 -2.17
N GLU A 145 20.64 4.86 -2.64
CA GLU A 145 20.55 4.24 -3.96
C GLU A 145 19.09 4.27 -4.43
N GLY A 146 18.83 4.07 -5.71
CA GLY A 146 17.47 3.93 -6.21
C GLY A 146 17.38 3.95 -7.72
N GLY A 147 16.22 3.55 -8.23
CA GLY A 147 15.92 3.47 -9.65
C GLY A 147 14.44 3.23 -9.92
N THR A 148 14.15 2.96 -11.18
CA THR A 148 12.81 2.57 -11.66
C THR A 148 12.95 1.39 -12.60
N PHE A 149 12.02 0.43 -12.54
CA PHE A 149 11.90 -0.66 -13.49
C PHE A 149 10.45 -0.82 -13.95
N TRP A 150 10.27 -1.42 -15.13
CA TRP A 150 8.95 -1.67 -15.69
C TRP A 150 8.39 -3.01 -15.21
N LEU A 151 7.10 -3.05 -14.95
CA LEU A 151 6.39 -4.29 -14.65
C LEU A 151 6.09 -5.03 -15.94
N SER A 152 7.10 -5.73 -16.42
CA SER A 152 7.07 -6.48 -17.67
C SER A 152 8.08 -7.63 -17.66
N GLU A 153 8.04 -8.45 -18.69
CA GLU A 153 9.02 -9.53 -18.94
C GLU A 153 10.41 -8.99 -19.29
N THR A 154 10.52 -7.68 -19.58
CA THR A 154 11.78 -6.97 -19.84
C THR A 154 11.89 -5.73 -18.97
N PRO A 155 12.09 -5.89 -17.65
CA PRO A 155 11.88 -4.82 -16.67
C PRO A 155 12.89 -3.67 -16.75
N ASP A 156 14.04 -3.88 -17.37
CA ASP A 156 15.11 -2.89 -17.44
C ASP A 156 15.02 -1.99 -18.69
N VAL A 157 13.96 -2.17 -19.48
CA VAL A 157 13.64 -1.32 -20.64
C VAL A 157 12.17 -0.91 -20.59
N CYS A 158 11.86 0.27 -21.15
CA CYS A 158 10.50 0.79 -21.23
C CYS A 158 9.61 -0.18 -22.02
N SER A 159 8.77 -0.93 -21.33
CA SER A 159 7.93 -1.98 -21.91
C SER A 159 6.63 -2.20 -21.13
N LYS A 160 5.64 -2.81 -21.80
CA LYS A 160 4.39 -3.27 -21.19
C LYS A 160 4.47 -4.76 -20.98
N GLY A 161 4.06 -5.26 -19.81
CA GLY A 161 4.11 -6.68 -19.49
C GLY A 161 2.76 -7.35 -19.46
N TRP A 162 2.75 -8.67 -19.73
CA TRP A 162 1.61 -9.57 -19.53
C TRP A 162 0.29 -9.06 -20.10
N GLY A 163 0.34 -8.39 -21.25
CA GLY A 163 -0.86 -7.87 -21.93
C GLY A 163 -1.45 -6.58 -21.33
N ALA A 164 -0.74 -5.90 -20.43
CA ALA A 164 -1.17 -4.62 -19.87
C ALA A 164 -1.44 -3.57 -20.95
N GLY A 165 -2.52 -2.81 -20.80
CA GLY A 165 -2.84 -1.71 -21.70
C GLY A 165 -1.91 -0.50 -21.55
N ASN A 166 -1.44 -0.26 -20.34
CA ASN A 166 -0.56 0.85 -19.97
C ASN A 166 0.80 0.35 -19.52
N TYR A 167 1.82 1.20 -19.65
CA TYR A 167 3.09 0.97 -18.96
C TYR A 167 2.85 1.00 -17.44
N ARG A 168 3.47 0.08 -16.72
CA ARG A 168 3.47 0.04 -15.26
C ARG A 168 4.89 -0.04 -14.77
N THR A 169 5.21 0.72 -13.74
CA THR A 169 6.56 0.80 -13.18
C THR A 169 6.53 0.65 -11.68
N ALA A 170 7.68 0.28 -11.13
CA ALA A 170 7.97 0.40 -9.71
C ALA A 170 9.23 1.26 -9.54
N THR A 171 9.13 2.26 -8.69
CA THR A 171 10.24 3.12 -8.29
C THR A 171 10.73 2.66 -6.92
N TRP A 172 12.04 2.50 -6.74
CA TRP A 172 12.62 1.94 -5.54
C TRP A 172 13.82 2.72 -5.03
N GLY A 173 14.15 2.56 -3.76
CA GLY A 173 15.37 3.09 -3.18
C GLY A 173 15.81 2.38 -1.91
N VAL A 174 17.11 2.51 -1.64
CA VAL A 174 17.72 2.24 -0.35
C VAL A 174 17.93 3.57 0.35
N PHE A 175 17.50 3.62 1.59
CA PHE A 175 17.50 4.84 2.40
C PHE A 175 18.15 4.58 3.74
N GLU A 176 18.64 5.66 4.36
CA GLU A 176 19.02 5.71 5.76
C GLU A 176 18.01 6.59 6.51
N HIS A 177 17.42 6.06 7.56
CA HIS A 177 16.64 6.81 8.52
C HIS A 177 17.60 7.54 9.46
N ILE A 178 17.76 8.85 9.28
CA ILE A 178 18.79 9.68 9.94
C ILE A 178 18.71 9.59 11.47
N PRO A 179 17.52 9.67 12.12
CA PRO A 179 17.45 9.65 13.58
C PRO A 179 17.99 8.35 14.20
N THR A 180 17.81 7.20 13.53
CA THR A 180 18.26 5.89 14.04
C THR A 180 19.56 5.39 13.43
N GLY A 181 20.00 5.98 12.31
CA GLY A 181 21.12 5.47 11.49
C GLY A 181 20.80 4.14 10.77
N LYS A 182 19.57 3.66 10.83
CA LYS A 182 19.13 2.39 10.24
C LYS A 182 18.83 2.54 8.76
N LYS A 183 19.23 1.57 7.96
CA LYS A 183 18.88 1.52 6.55
C LYS A 183 17.57 0.77 6.35
N PHE A 184 16.84 1.10 5.28
CA PHE A 184 15.66 0.39 4.83
C PHE A 184 15.54 0.43 3.30
N PHE A 185 14.78 -0.51 2.76
CA PHE A 185 14.47 -0.61 1.34
C PHE A 185 13.00 -0.23 1.10
N TYR A 186 12.73 0.54 0.07
CA TYR A 186 11.38 1.01 -0.22
C TYR A 186 11.07 0.88 -1.71
N ILE A 187 9.86 0.39 -2.04
CA ILE A 187 9.30 0.38 -3.40
C ILE A 187 7.93 1.02 -3.40
N ASN A 188 7.66 1.83 -4.42
CA ASN A 188 6.35 2.38 -4.74
C ASN A 188 5.91 1.94 -6.14
N THR A 189 4.64 1.54 -6.30
CA THR A 189 4.11 1.03 -7.56
C THR A 189 2.64 1.38 -7.78
N HIS A 190 2.16 1.15 -9.01
CA HIS A 190 0.75 1.17 -9.38
C HIS A 190 0.48 0.01 -10.34
N LEU A 191 -0.21 -1.03 -9.86
CA LEU A 191 -0.51 -2.22 -10.65
C LEU A 191 -1.53 -1.95 -11.77
N ASP A 192 -1.62 -2.86 -12.72
CA ASP A 192 -2.62 -2.76 -13.77
C ASP A 192 -4.04 -2.89 -13.20
N HIS A 193 -4.98 -2.08 -13.70
CA HIS A 193 -6.35 -2.06 -13.19
C HIS A 193 -7.27 -3.10 -13.85
N LYS A 194 -6.87 -3.70 -14.99
CA LYS A 194 -7.73 -4.59 -15.79
C LYS A 194 -7.17 -6.00 -15.95
N VAL A 195 -5.87 -6.11 -16.26
CA VAL A 195 -5.28 -7.36 -16.71
C VAL A 195 -4.75 -8.15 -15.52
N GLU A 196 -5.36 -9.28 -15.27
CA GLU A 196 -5.08 -10.14 -14.13
C GLU A 196 -3.65 -10.69 -14.15
N GLU A 197 -3.19 -11.13 -15.33
CA GLU A 197 -1.84 -11.65 -15.53
C GLU A 197 -0.78 -10.57 -15.26
N ALA A 198 -1.08 -9.31 -15.60
CA ALA A 198 -0.19 -8.18 -15.35
C ALA A 198 -0.09 -7.84 -13.85
N LYS A 199 -1.19 -7.97 -13.09
CA LYS A 199 -1.17 -7.82 -11.63
C LYS A 199 -0.30 -8.90 -10.97
N ILE A 200 -0.52 -10.17 -11.33
CA ILE A 200 0.22 -11.31 -10.78
C ILE A 200 1.69 -11.24 -11.18
N GLY A 201 1.99 -11.02 -12.46
CA GLY A 201 3.35 -10.93 -12.99
C GLY A 201 4.10 -9.75 -12.36
N GLY A 202 3.43 -8.58 -12.26
CA GLY A 202 3.99 -7.38 -11.64
C GLY A 202 4.38 -7.60 -10.17
N MET A 203 3.50 -8.20 -9.37
CA MET A 203 3.81 -8.48 -7.95
C MET A 203 4.91 -9.51 -7.78
N LYS A 204 4.94 -10.56 -8.60
CA LYS A 204 6.05 -11.54 -8.59
C LYS A 204 7.37 -10.84 -8.89
N LEU A 205 7.43 -10.02 -9.93
CA LEU A 205 8.62 -9.27 -10.30
C LEU A 205 9.07 -8.31 -9.18
N ILE A 206 8.14 -7.61 -8.52
CA ILE A 206 8.47 -6.73 -7.39
C ILE A 206 9.16 -7.52 -6.29
N VAL A 207 8.63 -8.69 -5.90
CA VAL A 207 9.25 -9.54 -4.87
C VAL A 207 10.60 -10.08 -5.33
N GLU A 208 10.76 -10.46 -6.58
CA GLU A 208 12.03 -10.87 -7.17
C GLU A 208 13.06 -9.74 -7.09
N ARG A 209 12.68 -8.51 -7.43
CA ARG A 209 13.55 -7.33 -7.34
C ARG A 209 13.88 -6.95 -5.90
N PHE A 210 12.93 -7.07 -4.95
CA PHE A 210 13.24 -6.93 -3.53
C PHE A 210 14.38 -7.86 -3.13
N LYS A 211 14.26 -9.15 -3.47
CA LYS A 211 15.29 -10.16 -3.12
C LYS A 211 16.62 -9.92 -3.82
N ALA A 212 16.58 -9.44 -5.05
CA ALA A 212 17.80 -9.20 -5.85
C ALA A 212 18.54 -7.94 -5.41
N TYR A 213 17.84 -6.87 -5.04
CA TYR A 213 18.43 -5.58 -4.70
C TYR A 213 18.73 -5.46 -3.19
N ASN A 214 17.89 -6.05 -2.33
CA ASN A 214 18.08 -6.01 -0.89
C ASN A 214 18.99 -7.15 -0.40
N THR A 215 20.24 -7.13 -0.81
CA THR A 215 21.22 -8.17 -0.44
C THR A 215 21.68 -8.09 1.02
N GLU A 216 21.49 -6.93 1.66
CA GLU A 216 21.80 -6.73 3.08
C GLU A 216 20.68 -7.21 4.02
N GLY A 217 19.53 -7.64 3.51
CA GLY A 217 18.38 -8.05 4.33
C GLY A 217 17.77 -6.90 5.14
N LEU A 218 17.78 -5.70 4.59
CA LEU A 218 17.23 -4.50 5.22
C LEU A 218 15.71 -4.63 5.44
N PRO A 219 15.14 -3.96 6.45
CA PRO A 219 13.70 -3.76 6.54
C PRO A 219 13.14 -3.20 5.23
N GLN A 220 11.99 -3.71 4.79
CA GLN A 220 11.41 -3.40 3.50
C GLN A 220 10.01 -2.81 3.64
N PHE A 221 9.70 -1.87 2.76
CA PHE A 221 8.37 -1.29 2.65
C PHE A 221 7.92 -1.27 1.19
N LEU A 222 6.62 -1.54 0.98
CA LEU A 222 5.96 -1.44 -0.31
C LEU A 222 4.72 -0.57 -0.16
N THR A 223 4.59 0.43 -1.03
CA THR A 223 3.36 1.23 -1.15
C THR A 223 2.81 1.14 -2.56
N GLY A 224 1.52 1.36 -2.70
CA GLY A 224 0.92 1.50 -4.02
C GLY A 224 -0.59 1.40 -4.03
N ASP A 225 -1.15 1.94 -5.11
CA ASP A 225 -2.44 1.52 -5.62
C ASP A 225 -2.24 0.16 -6.31
N LEU A 226 -2.59 -0.91 -5.62
CA LEU A 226 -2.41 -2.26 -6.14
C LEU A 226 -3.60 -2.71 -6.99
N ASN A 227 -4.65 -1.90 -7.10
CA ASN A 227 -5.86 -2.20 -7.87
C ASN A 227 -6.50 -3.55 -7.53
N VAL A 228 -6.30 -4.02 -6.30
CA VAL A 228 -6.83 -5.29 -5.76
C VAL A 228 -7.07 -5.20 -4.27
N LEU A 229 -8.01 -6.00 -3.76
CA LEU A 229 -8.21 -6.20 -2.32
C LEU A 229 -7.06 -7.02 -1.71
N SER A 230 -6.85 -6.93 -0.39
CA SER A 230 -5.75 -7.60 0.31
C SER A 230 -5.75 -9.14 0.17
N ASN A 231 -6.91 -9.74 -0.06
CA ASN A 231 -7.05 -11.20 -0.25
C ASN A 231 -6.85 -11.66 -1.71
N HIS A 232 -6.46 -10.79 -2.61
CA HIS A 232 -6.30 -11.12 -4.02
C HIS A 232 -5.05 -11.97 -4.28
N LYS A 233 -5.16 -12.95 -5.19
CA LYS A 233 -4.07 -13.91 -5.50
C LYS A 233 -2.76 -13.29 -6.00
N ALA A 234 -2.79 -12.06 -6.56
CA ALA A 234 -1.58 -11.35 -6.94
C ALA A 234 -0.70 -11.05 -5.71
N LEU A 235 -1.31 -10.91 -4.52
CA LEU A 235 -0.62 -10.59 -3.27
C LEU A 235 -0.17 -11.84 -2.50
N ASP A 236 -0.50 -13.06 -2.97
CA ASP A 236 -0.06 -14.31 -2.32
C ASP A 236 1.47 -14.42 -2.21
N VAL A 237 2.21 -13.79 -3.13
CA VAL A 237 3.68 -13.76 -3.12
C VAL A 237 4.28 -12.98 -1.94
N LEU A 238 3.47 -12.15 -1.26
CA LEU A 238 3.86 -11.40 -0.07
C LEU A 238 3.68 -12.20 1.21
N LYS A 239 2.84 -13.25 1.21
CA LYS A 239 2.54 -14.05 2.40
C LYS A 239 3.81 -14.64 3.03
N GLY A 240 4.00 -14.36 4.33
CA GLY A 240 5.18 -14.78 5.08
C GLY A 240 6.48 -14.04 4.71
N TYR A 241 6.37 -13.02 3.86
CA TYR A 241 7.49 -12.17 3.47
C TYR A 241 7.27 -10.71 3.87
N MET A 242 6.04 -10.19 3.68
CA MET A 242 5.63 -8.86 4.10
C MET A 242 4.22 -8.91 4.70
N ASP A 243 3.99 -8.11 5.71
CA ASP A 243 2.70 -7.96 6.36
C ASP A 243 2.00 -6.70 5.86
N ASN A 244 0.68 -6.78 5.65
CA ASN A 244 -0.14 -5.61 5.38
C ASN A 244 -0.27 -4.79 6.67
N THR A 245 0.22 -3.55 6.65
CA THR A 245 0.28 -2.71 7.85
C THR A 245 -1.11 -2.43 8.44
N ARG A 246 -2.14 -2.35 7.62
CA ARG A 246 -3.54 -2.22 8.06
C ARG A 246 -4.01 -3.41 8.90
N GLU A 247 -3.61 -4.63 8.49
CA GLU A 247 -4.07 -5.87 9.11
C GLU A 247 -3.31 -6.21 10.40
N VAL A 248 -2.07 -5.71 10.55
CA VAL A 248 -1.22 -6.01 11.71
C VAL A 248 -1.08 -4.84 12.69
N ALA A 249 -1.58 -3.64 12.35
CA ALA A 249 -1.68 -2.54 13.29
C ALA A 249 -2.62 -2.90 14.46
N PRO A 250 -2.43 -2.32 15.68
CA PRO A 250 -3.37 -2.51 16.79
C PRO A 250 -4.79 -2.16 16.38
N SER A 251 -5.78 -2.93 16.85
CA SER A 251 -7.18 -2.79 16.42
C SER A 251 -7.82 -1.44 16.76
N ASP A 252 -7.30 -0.74 17.77
CA ASP A 252 -7.71 0.63 18.13
C ASP A 252 -6.89 1.71 17.42
N LYS A 253 -5.99 1.32 16.53
CA LYS A 253 -5.05 2.17 15.77
C LYS A 253 -5.07 1.88 14.27
N THR A 254 -6.13 1.28 13.77
CA THR A 254 -6.33 0.98 12.35
C THR A 254 -7.78 1.17 11.96
N ASP A 255 -8.02 1.58 10.72
CA ASP A 255 -9.34 1.62 10.11
C ASP A 255 -9.44 0.64 8.94
N PHE A 256 -10.67 0.40 8.49
CA PHE A 256 -10.99 -0.39 7.31
C PHE A 256 -11.84 0.40 6.32
N ASP A 257 -11.68 1.72 6.33
CA ASP A 257 -12.38 2.60 5.43
C ASP A 257 -11.91 2.40 3.98
N PRO A 258 -12.81 2.57 3.00
CA PRO A 258 -12.45 2.48 1.59
C PRO A 258 -11.33 3.49 1.25
N THR A 259 -10.33 3.04 0.49
CA THR A 259 -9.27 3.94 0.01
C THR A 259 -9.63 4.57 -1.33
N TYR A 260 -10.38 3.87 -2.19
CA TYR A 260 -10.95 4.43 -3.41
C TYR A 260 -12.34 5.00 -3.14
N ASN A 261 -12.48 6.33 -3.25
CA ASN A 261 -13.75 7.03 -3.04
C ASN A 261 -14.48 7.37 -4.34
N GLY A 262 -13.78 7.47 -5.48
CA GLY A 262 -14.37 7.82 -6.77
C GLY A 262 -15.12 9.16 -6.75
N TYR A 263 -14.67 10.08 -5.89
CA TYR A 263 -15.35 11.36 -5.60
C TYR A 263 -16.77 11.20 -5.05
N LYS A 264 -16.98 10.19 -4.19
CA LYS A 264 -18.25 9.89 -3.53
C LYS A 264 -18.05 9.62 -2.04
N PRO A 265 -19.03 10.00 -1.17
CA PRO A 265 -18.89 9.84 0.27
C PRO A 265 -18.74 8.39 0.75
N GLU A 266 -19.39 7.44 0.06
CA GLU A 266 -19.45 6.06 0.52
C GLU A 266 -18.14 5.30 0.28
N GLY A 267 -17.30 5.78 -0.67
CA GLY A 267 -16.17 5.01 -1.13
C GLY A 267 -16.59 3.66 -1.71
N SER A 268 -15.65 2.82 -2.12
CA SER A 268 -16.05 1.51 -2.68
C SER A 268 -15.11 0.37 -2.40
N SER A 269 -13.81 0.60 -2.25
CA SER A 269 -12.83 -0.48 -2.14
C SER A 269 -11.55 -0.06 -1.46
N ILE A 270 -10.87 -1.03 -0.88
CA ILE A 270 -9.56 -0.90 -0.26
C ILE A 270 -8.54 -1.46 -1.25
N ILE A 271 -7.91 -0.59 -2.02
CA ILE A 271 -6.97 -0.97 -3.09
C ILE A 271 -5.61 -0.29 -2.98
N ASP A 272 -5.49 0.70 -2.10
CA ASP A 272 -4.23 1.32 -1.73
C ASP A 272 -3.67 0.62 -0.49
N HIS A 273 -2.43 0.18 -0.56
CA HIS A 273 -1.85 -0.66 0.47
C HIS A 273 -0.45 -0.19 0.86
N ILE A 274 -0.11 -0.44 2.13
CA ILE A 274 1.25 -0.33 2.66
C ILE A 274 1.60 -1.68 3.27
N TYR A 275 2.74 -2.24 2.84
CA TYR A 275 3.31 -3.45 3.39
C TYR A 275 4.66 -3.17 4.03
N CYS A 276 4.98 -3.89 5.09
CA CYS A 276 6.30 -3.88 5.72
C CYS A 276 6.83 -5.31 5.88
N THR A 277 8.13 -5.49 6.09
CA THR A 277 8.72 -6.80 6.39
C THR A 277 7.95 -7.47 7.53
N THR A 278 7.64 -8.76 7.36
CA THR A 278 6.92 -9.55 8.37
C THR A 278 7.56 -9.45 9.75
N GLY A 279 6.73 -9.20 10.76
CA GLY A 279 7.11 -9.09 12.16
C GLY A 279 7.61 -7.70 12.59
N MET A 280 7.59 -6.69 11.72
CA MET A 280 7.83 -5.31 12.15
C MET A 280 6.68 -4.80 13.02
N GLN A 281 7.01 -3.96 14.00
CA GLN A 281 5.99 -3.34 14.85
C GLN A 281 5.33 -2.19 14.11
N VAL A 282 4.09 -2.40 13.66
CA VAL A 282 3.22 -1.34 13.17
C VAL A 282 2.55 -0.66 14.36
N VAL A 283 2.71 0.64 14.46
CA VAL A 283 2.17 1.46 15.56
C VAL A 283 0.75 1.91 15.25
N GLU A 284 0.53 2.27 13.98
CA GLU A 284 -0.73 2.87 13.52
C GLU A 284 -0.88 2.71 11.99
N TYR A 285 -2.12 2.59 11.55
CA TYR A 285 -2.52 2.73 10.15
C TYR A 285 -3.75 3.63 10.05
N HIS A 286 -3.82 4.48 9.02
CA HIS A 286 -4.97 5.38 8.84
C HIS A 286 -5.23 5.69 7.38
N THR A 287 -6.53 5.77 7.03
CA THR A 287 -7.07 6.30 5.78
C THR A 287 -7.40 7.77 5.98
N VAL A 288 -6.73 8.66 5.24
CA VAL A 288 -6.86 10.12 5.41
C VAL A 288 -8.07 10.61 4.62
N ASP A 289 -9.21 10.72 5.29
CA ASP A 289 -10.49 11.16 4.72
C ASP A 289 -10.88 12.60 5.08
N GLU A 290 -10.01 13.31 5.80
CA GLU A 290 -10.21 14.69 6.19
C GLU A 290 -10.19 15.64 4.99
N LYS A 291 -10.96 16.72 5.09
CA LYS A 291 -11.01 17.77 4.07
C LYS A 291 -9.86 18.76 4.24
N TYR A 292 -9.29 19.18 3.12
CA TYR A 292 -8.23 20.17 3.09
C TYR A 292 -8.60 21.34 2.17
N GLY A 293 -8.36 22.56 2.67
CA GLY A 293 -8.72 23.77 1.96
C GLY A 293 -10.22 23.82 1.62
N SER A 294 -10.53 24.10 0.35
CA SER A 294 -11.90 24.11 -0.18
C SER A 294 -12.28 22.79 -0.90
N SER A 295 -11.38 21.81 -0.92
CA SER A 295 -11.61 20.55 -1.62
C SER A 295 -12.37 19.56 -0.74
N GLU A 296 -13.48 19.02 -1.26
CA GLU A 296 -14.19 17.90 -0.64
C GLU A 296 -13.33 16.64 -0.65
N TYR A 297 -12.63 16.42 -1.76
CA TYR A 297 -11.72 15.31 -1.97
C TYR A 297 -10.38 15.82 -2.52
N VAL A 298 -9.28 15.37 -1.94
CA VAL A 298 -7.94 15.67 -2.46
C VAL A 298 -7.61 14.83 -3.71
N SER A 299 -8.28 13.70 -3.87
CA SER A 299 -8.19 12.75 -5.00
C SER A 299 -9.45 11.88 -5.02
N ASP A 300 -9.64 11.07 -6.07
CA ASP A 300 -10.61 9.96 -6.08
C ASP A 300 -10.13 8.75 -5.26
N HIS A 301 -8.93 8.86 -4.66
CA HIS A 301 -8.42 8.01 -3.60
C HIS A 301 -8.17 8.83 -2.33
N TYR A 302 -8.40 8.24 -1.18
CA TYR A 302 -7.88 8.76 0.08
C TYR A 302 -6.43 8.32 0.26
N PRO A 303 -5.51 9.23 0.62
CA PRO A 303 -4.17 8.82 1.02
C PRO A 303 -4.24 7.88 2.21
N VAL A 304 -3.33 6.93 2.27
CA VAL A 304 -3.18 6.06 3.44
C VAL A 304 -1.79 6.22 4.04
N TYR A 305 -1.69 6.14 5.37
CA TYR A 305 -0.38 6.08 6.00
C TYR A 305 -0.28 4.98 7.04
N ALA A 306 0.94 4.54 7.29
CA ALA A 306 1.30 3.70 8.41
C ALA A 306 2.47 4.32 9.18
N ILE A 307 2.47 4.18 10.51
CA ILE A 307 3.62 4.46 11.37
C ILE A 307 4.20 3.12 11.79
N VAL A 308 5.48 2.92 11.49
CA VAL A 308 6.17 1.65 11.74
C VAL A 308 7.46 1.94 12.51
N LYS A 309 7.73 1.11 13.51
CA LYS A 309 8.94 1.23 14.32
C LYS A 309 10.15 0.71 13.55
N MET A 310 11.21 1.50 13.49
CA MET A 310 12.48 1.07 12.89
C MET A 310 13.19 0.09 13.84
N PRO A 311 13.59 -1.11 13.36
CA PRO A 311 14.10 -2.20 14.20
C PRO A 311 15.43 -1.89 14.87
#